data_8a7ea8ff932b93d5977e27d0e11a4b04
#
_entry.id   8a7ea8ff932b93d5977e27d0e11a4b04
#
_cell.length_a   1.000
_cell.length_b   1.000
_cell.length_c   1.000
_cell.angle_alpha   90.00
_cell.angle_beta   90.00
_cell.angle_gamma   90.00
#
_symmetry.space_group_name_H-M   'P 1'
#
loop_
_entity.id
_entity.type
_entity.pdbx_description
1 polymer ?
#
loop_
_entity_poly.entity_id
_entity_poly.type
_entity_poly.pdbx_seq_one_letter_code
_entity_poly.pdbx_strand_id
1 'polypeptide(L)'
;MKGKEKEQLYQKRNYDHYRFSMKELLKYMGQALALCIIADYLFYKSKWVLLLMIPVPVFYLKWQKNRMIRERRKNLNYQFKDALTSLSVAVQAGYSVESAVKTCVRDLERLYGKGTDIVEEFRYIESQQHISVPLEELFLDLGERSQIEDIENFASVFYTAKRTGGDMNRVIQKVSRMLGDKIDVKKEIEATLAAKKSEQMIMSLMPVGIILYLQMTSPGFLSVLYGNPFGIAAMSICLVIYAAAYWLGRRIVDIEV
;
A
#
# COMPACT_ATOMS: atom_id res chain seq x y z
N MET A 1 -37.51 -8.95 -12.50
CA MET A 1 -36.87 -8.69 -11.19
C MET A 1 -35.41 -9.18 -11.10
N LYS A 2 -34.96 -10.17 -11.86
CA LYS A 2 -33.55 -10.67 -11.86
C LYS A 2 -32.50 -9.73 -12.52
N GLY A 3 -32.91 -8.72 -13.29
CA GLY A 3 -31.98 -7.79 -13.95
C GLY A 3 -31.42 -6.71 -13.01
N LYS A 4 -32.25 -6.17 -12.11
CA LYS A 4 -31.83 -5.13 -11.14
C LYS A 4 -30.93 -5.64 -10.02
N GLU A 5 -31.02 -6.91 -9.66
CA GLU A 5 -30.15 -7.54 -8.65
C GLU A 5 -28.72 -7.77 -9.18
N LYS A 6 -28.54 -7.98 -10.49
CA LYS A 6 -27.22 -8.11 -11.11
C LYS A 6 -26.49 -6.76 -11.31
N GLU A 7 -27.23 -5.67 -11.50
CA GLU A 7 -26.68 -4.32 -11.66
C GLU A 7 -26.08 -3.76 -10.35
N GLN A 8 -26.54 -4.23 -9.19
CA GLN A 8 -25.98 -3.84 -7.88
C GLN A 8 -24.71 -4.61 -7.50
N LEU A 9 -24.35 -5.69 -8.22
CA LEU A 9 -23.24 -6.59 -7.88
C LEU A 9 -21.85 -6.01 -8.25
N TYR A 10 -21.75 -5.03 -9.15
CA TYR A 10 -20.46 -4.47 -9.58
C TYR A 10 -20.43 -2.96 -9.36
N GLN A 11 -20.22 -2.57 -8.10
CA GLN A 11 -20.06 -1.16 -7.75
C GLN A 11 -18.68 -0.65 -8.16
N LYS A 12 -18.63 0.46 -8.90
CA LYS A 12 -17.38 1.20 -9.16
C LYS A 12 -16.64 1.43 -7.85
N ARG A 13 -15.44 0.86 -7.72
CA ARG A 13 -14.60 1.06 -6.52
C ARG A 13 -13.81 2.36 -6.64
N ASN A 14 -13.83 3.15 -5.58
CA ASN A 14 -12.99 4.33 -5.45
C ASN A 14 -11.78 3.96 -4.59
N TYR A 15 -10.57 4.23 -5.10
CA TYR A 15 -9.30 3.89 -4.46
C TYR A 15 -8.76 5.01 -3.57
N ASP A 16 -9.43 6.18 -3.51
CA ASP A 16 -9.03 7.31 -2.68
C ASP A 16 -9.48 7.18 -1.22
N HIS A 17 -10.50 6.37 -0.96
CA HIS A 17 -11.12 6.29 0.36
C HIS A 17 -11.01 4.87 0.92
N TYR A 18 -10.12 4.73 1.91
CA TYR A 18 -10.08 3.55 2.76
C TYR A 18 -10.91 3.78 4.02
N ARG A 19 -11.89 2.91 4.28
CA ARG A 19 -12.65 2.89 5.54
C ARG A 19 -12.10 1.77 6.41
N PHE A 20 -11.55 2.14 7.55
CA PHE A 20 -11.12 1.15 8.53
C PHE A 20 -12.30 0.30 9.00
N SER A 21 -12.10 -1.01 9.04
CA SER A 21 -12.99 -1.87 9.79
C SER A 21 -12.85 -1.57 11.29
N MET A 22 -13.95 -1.71 12.07
CA MET A 22 -13.91 -1.49 13.53
C MET A 22 -12.81 -2.33 14.21
N LYS A 23 -12.57 -3.54 13.72
CA LYS A 23 -11.49 -4.42 14.22
C LYS A 23 -10.09 -3.89 13.92
N GLU A 24 -9.89 -3.31 12.74
CA GLU A 24 -8.61 -2.68 12.35
C GLU A 24 -8.35 -1.41 13.13
N LEU A 25 -9.38 -0.57 13.31
CA LEU A 25 -9.28 0.64 14.12
C LEU A 25 -8.86 0.30 15.56
N LEU A 26 -9.50 -0.70 16.18
CA LEU A 26 -9.18 -1.14 17.52
C LEU A 26 -7.76 -1.69 17.63
N LYS A 27 -7.31 -2.46 16.63
CA LYS A 27 -5.96 -3.01 16.55
C LYS A 27 -4.91 -1.91 16.45
N TYR A 28 -5.08 -0.94 15.56
CA TYR A 28 -4.11 0.15 15.37
C TYR A 28 -4.12 1.15 16.52
N MET A 29 -5.27 1.42 17.12
CA MET A 29 -5.34 2.20 18.37
C MET A 29 -4.63 1.48 19.52
N GLY A 30 -4.84 0.17 19.67
CA GLY A 30 -4.15 -0.62 20.68
C GLY A 30 -2.64 -0.62 20.48
N GLN A 31 -2.15 -0.75 19.25
CA GLN A 31 -0.72 -0.65 18.94
C GLN A 31 -0.14 0.73 19.24
N ALA A 32 -0.85 1.81 18.89
CA ALA A 32 -0.41 3.16 19.17
C ALA A 32 -0.36 3.45 20.67
N LEU A 33 -1.37 3.01 21.43
CA LEU A 33 -1.40 3.11 22.89
C LEU A 33 -0.26 2.31 23.53
N ALA A 34 -0.01 1.09 23.07
CA ALA A 34 1.10 0.27 23.57
C ALA A 34 2.44 0.95 23.34
N LEU A 35 2.66 1.56 22.17
CA LEU A 35 3.87 2.33 21.88
C LEU A 35 4.01 3.55 22.80
N CYS A 36 2.93 4.28 23.08
CA CYS A 36 2.94 5.42 24.01
C CYS A 36 3.27 4.96 25.44
N ILE A 37 2.70 3.85 25.91
CA ILE A 37 2.96 3.30 27.24
C ILE A 37 4.42 2.84 27.36
N ILE A 38 4.96 2.18 26.35
CA ILE A 38 6.36 1.74 26.32
C ILE A 38 7.29 2.97 26.32
N ALA A 39 6.99 4.00 25.56
CA ALA A 39 7.78 5.21 25.51
C ALA A 39 7.76 5.96 26.87
N ASP A 40 6.59 6.09 27.50
CA ASP A 40 6.48 6.69 28.83
C ASP A 40 7.25 5.88 29.90
N TYR A 41 7.10 4.57 29.90
CA TYR A 41 7.80 3.68 30.83
C TYR A 41 9.32 3.75 30.69
N LEU A 42 9.84 3.85 29.46
CA LEU A 42 11.28 3.91 29.20
C LEU A 42 11.89 5.28 29.51
N PHE A 43 11.21 6.38 29.19
CA PHE A 43 11.82 7.71 29.18
C PHE A 43 11.37 8.61 30.33
N TYR A 44 10.12 8.50 30.81
CA TYR A 44 9.58 9.50 31.73
C TYR A 44 9.05 8.96 33.06
N LYS A 45 8.44 7.76 33.07
CA LYS A 45 7.72 7.19 34.23
C LYS A 45 6.75 8.20 34.88
N SER A 46 6.11 9.04 34.06
CA SER A 46 5.27 10.15 34.53
C SER A 46 3.88 10.13 33.90
N LYS A 47 2.83 10.13 34.72
CA LYS A 47 1.43 10.14 34.27
C LYS A 47 1.07 11.39 33.45
N TRP A 48 1.76 12.51 33.63
CA TRP A 48 1.53 13.76 32.90
C TRP A 48 1.99 13.67 31.45
N VAL A 49 3.07 12.96 31.18
CA VAL A 49 3.60 12.77 29.82
C VAL A 49 2.67 11.88 29.01
N LEU A 50 2.08 10.87 29.65
CA LEU A 50 1.09 9.99 29.00
C LEU A 50 -0.15 10.78 28.52
N LEU A 51 -0.58 11.78 29.28
CA LEU A 51 -1.68 12.68 28.87
C LEU A 51 -1.29 13.54 27.66
N LEU A 52 -0.06 14.02 27.61
CA LEU A 52 0.47 14.83 26.49
C LEU A 52 0.62 14.01 25.20
N MET A 53 0.74 12.69 25.28
CA MET A 53 0.88 11.77 24.15
C MET A 53 -0.45 11.39 23.47
N ILE A 54 -1.60 11.85 23.96
CA ILE A 54 -2.95 11.57 23.39
C ILE A 54 -3.06 11.89 21.89
N PRO A 55 -2.47 12.97 21.34
CA PRO A 55 -2.57 13.26 19.89
C PRO A 55 -1.79 12.29 18.99
N VAL A 56 -0.80 11.55 19.53
CA VAL A 56 0.05 10.64 18.75
C VAL A 56 -0.75 9.51 18.08
N PRO A 57 -1.69 8.82 18.74
CA PRO A 57 -2.54 7.82 18.12
C PRO A 57 -3.35 8.34 16.94
N VAL A 58 -3.85 9.58 17.00
CA VAL A 58 -4.64 10.18 15.91
C VAL A 58 -3.77 10.43 14.68
N PHE A 59 -2.55 10.93 14.87
CA PHE A 59 -1.59 11.14 13.80
C PHE A 59 -1.14 9.80 13.20
N TYR A 60 -0.91 8.80 14.03
CA TYR A 60 -0.56 7.43 13.62
C TYR A 60 -1.66 6.81 12.75
N LEU A 61 -2.94 6.96 13.12
CA LEU A 61 -4.06 6.45 12.32
C LEU A 61 -4.15 7.12 10.93
N LYS A 62 -3.94 8.44 10.83
CA LYS A 62 -3.90 9.14 9.54
C LYS A 62 -2.76 8.62 8.66
N TRP A 63 -1.59 8.45 9.24
CA TRP A 63 -0.42 7.93 8.53
C TRP A 63 -0.64 6.50 8.06
N GLN A 64 -1.22 5.64 8.90
CA GLN A 64 -1.54 4.25 8.56
C GLN A 64 -2.59 4.15 7.44
N LYS A 65 -3.60 5.03 7.43
CA LYS A 65 -4.59 5.11 6.34
C LYS A 65 -3.91 5.36 5.00
N ASN A 66 -3.04 6.35 4.91
CA ASN A 66 -2.34 6.68 3.68
C ASN A 66 -1.40 5.54 3.23
N ARG A 67 -0.79 4.84 4.18
CA ARG A 67 0.02 3.66 3.89
C ARG A 67 -0.82 2.54 3.28
N MET A 68 -1.99 2.24 3.84
CA MET A 68 -2.87 1.19 3.31
C MET A 68 -3.40 1.53 1.92
N ILE A 69 -3.70 2.80 1.63
CA ILE A 69 -4.10 3.24 0.29
C ILE A 69 -2.95 2.99 -0.70
N ARG A 70 -1.71 3.36 -0.35
CA ARG A 70 -0.54 3.11 -1.20
C ARG A 70 -0.30 1.61 -1.43
N GLU A 71 -0.35 0.80 -0.38
CA GLU A 71 -0.20 -0.66 -0.49
C GLU A 71 -1.30 -1.28 -1.37
N ARG A 72 -2.54 -0.83 -1.25
CA ARG A 72 -3.65 -1.28 -2.09
C ARG A 72 -3.44 -0.93 -3.56
N ARG A 73 -3.03 0.31 -3.87
CA ARG A 73 -2.70 0.75 -5.23
C ARG A 73 -1.53 -0.02 -5.81
N LYS A 74 -0.48 -0.24 -5.01
CA LYS A 74 0.68 -1.05 -5.39
C LYS A 74 0.27 -2.47 -5.74
N ASN A 75 -0.55 -3.12 -4.91
CA ASN A 75 -1.05 -4.46 -5.15
C ASN A 75 -1.92 -4.52 -6.41
N LEU A 76 -2.80 -3.52 -6.62
CA LEU A 76 -3.60 -3.41 -7.83
C LEU A 76 -2.72 -3.29 -9.08
N ASN A 77 -1.62 -2.51 -9.02
CA ASN A 77 -0.70 -2.37 -10.13
C ASN A 77 0.00 -3.70 -10.49
N TYR A 78 0.42 -4.45 -9.48
CA TYR A 78 1.01 -5.78 -9.70
C TYR A 78 0.00 -6.76 -10.31
N GLN A 79 -1.22 -6.77 -9.81
CA GLN A 79 -2.30 -7.60 -10.35
C GLN A 79 -2.70 -7.16 -11.76
N PHE A 80 -2.62 -5.87 -12.08
CA PHE A 80 -2.89 -5.34 -13.42
C PHE A 80 -1.84 -5.81 -14.43
N LYS A 81 -0.55 -5.89 -14.04
CA LYS A 81 0.49 -6.53 -14.88
C LYS A 81 0.09 -7.95 -15.28
N ASP A 82 -0.38 -8.75 -14.33
CA ASP A 82 -0.76 -10.13 -14.61
C ASP A 82 -2.03 -10.20 -15.47
N ALA A 83 -2.95 -9.24 -15.30
CA ALA A 83 -4.11 -9.08 -16.17
C ALA A 83 -3.70 -8.76 -17.63
N LEU A 84 -2.76 -7.83 -17.82
CA LEU A 84 -2.22 -7.50 -19.15
C LEU A 84 -1.48 -8.69 -19.77
N THR A 85 -0.78 -9.47 -18.96
CA THR A 85 -0.11 -10.69 -19.43
C THR A 85 -1.12 -11.72 -19.94
N SER A 86 -2.20 -11.97 -19.18
CA SER A 86 -3.28 -12.87 -19.61
C SER A 86 -3.99 -12.36 -20.87
N LEU A 87 -4.28 -11.04 -20.94
CA LEU A 87 -4.83 -10.41 -22.14
C LEU A 87 -3.91 -10.59 -23.35
N SER A 88 -2.60 -10.35 -23.16
CA SER A 88 -1.60 -10.48 -24.22
C SER A 88 -1.56 -11.90 -24.77
N VAL A 89 -1.57 -12.92 -23.91
CA VAL A 89 -1.57 -14.33 -24.29
C VAL A 89 -2.86 -14.70 -25.04
N ALA A 90 -4.02 -14.26 -24.56
CA ALA A 90 -5.29 -14.55 -25.22
C ALA A 90 -5.38 -13.91 -26.62
N VAL A 91 -4.90 -12.68 -26.75
CA VAL A 91 -4.86 -11.97 -28.04
C VAL A 91 -3.86 -12.62 -29.00
N GLN A 92 -2.70 -13.09 -28.53
CA GLN A 92 -1.75 -13.87 -29.33
C GLN A 92 -2.34 -15.21 -29.80
N ALA A 93 -3.21 -15.82 -29.02
CA ALA A 93 -3.94 -17.04 -29.40
C ALA A 93 -5.06 -16.77 -30.43
N GLY A 94 -5.23 -15.51 -30.87
CA GLY A 94 -6.19 -15.15 -31.90
C GLY A 94 -7.58 -14.74 -31.39
N TYR A 95 -7.76 -14.57 -30.08
CA TYR A 95 -9.01 -14.04 -29.54
C TYR A 95 -9.14 -12.55 -29.86
N SER A 96 -10.37 -12.08 -30.11
CA SER A 96 -10.64 -10.64 -30.12
C SER A 96 -10.35 -10.06 -28.73
N VAL A 97 -10.01 -8.77 -28.64
CA VAL A 97 -9.69 -8.11 -27.36
C VAL A 97 -10.85 -8.24 -26.40
N GLU A 98 -12.08 -8.13 -26.88
CA GLU A 98 -13.31 -8.29 -26.11
C GLU A 98 -13.44 -9.70 -25.53
N SER A 99 -13.12 -10.73 -26.32
CA SER A 99 -13.12 -12.13 -25.84
C SER A 99 -11.96 -12.44 -24.91
N ALA A 100 -10.82 -11.77 -25.11
CA ALA A 100 -9.64 -11.88 -24.26
C ALA A 100 -9.92 -11.37 -22.83
N VAL A 101 -10.69 -10.29 -22.66
CA VAL A 101 -11.12 -9.80 -21.33
C VAL A 101 -11.87 -10.90 -20.56
N LYS A 102 -12.78 -11.61 -21.19
CA LYS A 102 -13.53 -12.71 -20.56
C LYS A 102 -12.63 -13.87 -20.12
N THR A 103 -11.60 -14.17 -20.90
CA THR A 103 -10.60 -15.19 -20.54
C THR A 103 -9.74 -14.70 -19.39
N CYS A 104 -9.30 -13.44 -19.44
CA CYS A 104 -8.54 -12.78 -18.40
C CYS A 104 -9.25 -12.80 -17.05
N VAL A 105 -10.57 -12.52 -16.98
CA VAL A 105 -11.36 -12.61 -15.74
C VAL A 105 -11.23 -13.98 -15.10
N ARG A 106 -11.35 -15.06 -15.89
CA ARG A 106 -11.24 -16.43 -15.38
C ARG A 106 -9.84 -16.76 -14.87
N ASP A 107 -8.82 -16.27 -15.55
CA ASP A 107 -7.43 -16.48 -15.14
C ASP A 107 -7.13 -15.72 -13.85
N LEU A 108 -7.57 -14.46 -13.73
CA LEU A 108 -7.44 -13.67 -12.53
C LEU A 108 -8.19 -14.26 -11.34
N GLU A 109 -9.38 -14.84 -11.56
CA GLU A 109 -10.11 -15.55 -10.50
C GLU A 109 -9.36 -16.78 -9.98
N ARG A 110 -8.65 -17.49 -10.85
CA ARG A 110 -7.81 -18.64 -10.45
C ARG A 110 -6.57 -18.20 -9.69
N LEU A 111 -5.95 -17.09 -10.10
CA LEU A 111 -4.72 -16.58 -9.48
C LEU A 111 -4.96 -15.91 -8.12
N TYR A 112 -5.99 -15.08 -8.03
CA TYR A 112 -6.20 -14.18 -6.89
C TYR A 112 -7.46 -14.49 -6.07
N GLY A 113 -8.34 -15.34 -6.58
CA GLY A 113 -9.64 -15.62 -5.96
C GLY A 113 -10.68 -14.54 -6.22
N LYS A 114 -11.93 -14.90 -5.95
CA LYS A 114 -13.07 -14.00 -6.10
C LYS A 114 -13.00 -12.89 -5.03
N GLY A 115 -13.30 -11.64 -5.41
CA GLY A 115 -13.40 -10.51 -4.49
C GLY A 115 -12.12 -9.67 -4.36
N THR A 116 -11.02 -10.01 -5.05
CA THR A 116 -9.86 -9.12 -5.18
C THR A 116 -10.18 -7.93 -6.08
N ASP A 117 -9.50 -6.81 -5.84
CA ASP A 117 -9.78 -5.55 -6.55
C ASP A 117 -9.68 -5.71 -8.07
N ILE A 118 -8.65 -6.38 -8.56
CA ILE A 118 -8.45 -6.58 -10.02
C ILE A 118 -9.54 -7.47 -10.63
N VAL A 119 -9.96 -8.53 -9.94
CA VAL A 119 -11.02 -9.43 -10.43
C VAL A 119 -12.35 -8.70 -10.54
N GLU A 120 -12.68 -7.88 -9.53
CA GLU A 120 -13.92 -7.10 -9.52
C GLU A 120 -13.92 -6.02 -10.62
N GLU A 121 -12.78 -5.36 -10.86
CA GLU A 121 -12.65 -4.38 -11.94
C GLU A 121 -12.78 -5.04 -13.32
N PHE A 122 -12.12 -6.16 -13.54
CA PHE A 122 -12.22 -6.85 -14.83
C PHE A 122 -13.59 -7.50 -15.06
N ARG A 123 -14.27 -7.96 -14.01
CA ARG A 123 -15.67 -8.38 -14.08
C ARG A 123 -16.60 -7.21 -14.39
N TYR A 124 -16.35 -6.04 -13.78
CA TYR A 124 -17.08 -4.84 -14.12
C TYR A 124 -16.91 -4.51 -15.60
N ILE A 125 -15.67 -4.52 -16.13
CA ILE A 125 -15.38 -4.30 -17.54
C ILE A 125 -16.11 -5.33 -18.42
N GLU A 126 -16.04 -6.61 -18.10
CA GLU A 126 -16.76 -7.68 -18.80
C GLU A 126 -18.28 -7.42 -18.82
N SER A 127 -18.85 -7.04 -17.69
CA SER A 127 -20.29 -6.77 -17.58
C SER A 127 -20.74 -5.58 -18.40
N GLN A 128 -19.93 -4.51 -18.48
CA GLN A 128 -20.22 -3.31 -19.26
C GLN A 128 -20.07 -3.56 -20.76
N GLN A 129 -19.18 -4.45 -21.18
CA GLN A 129 -19.09 -4.89 -22.57
C GLN A 129 -20.39 -5.56 -23.04
N HIS A 130 -21.08 -6.30 -22.17
CA HIS A 130 -22.37 -6.91 -22.53
C HIS A 130 -23.48 -5.91 -22.87
N ILE A 131 -23.36 -4.67 -22.40
CA ILE A 131 -24.27 -3.56 -22.71
C ILE A 131 -23.65 -2.58 -23.73
N SER A 132 -22.62 -3.04 -24.45
CA SER A 132 -22.00 -2.33 -25.58
C SER A 132 -21.25 -1.04 -25.20
N VAL A 133 -20.74 -0.93 -23.96
CA VAL A 133 -19.82 0.18 -23.60
C VAL A 133 -18.46 -0.09 -24.26
N PRO A 134 -17.85 0.90 -24.93
CA PRO A 134 -16.54 0.73 -25.56
C PRO A 134 -15.45 0.38 -24.55
N LEU A 135 -14.61 -0.61 -24.87
CA LEU A 135 -13.57 -1.11 -23.98
C LEU A 135 -12.53 -0.03 -23.64
N GLU A 136 -12.23 0.84 -24.59
CA GLU A 136 -11.33 1.98 -24.41
C GLU A 136 -11.81 2.97 -23.35
N GLU A 137 -13.12 3.20 -23.24
CA GLU A 137 -13.70 4.07 -22.21
C GLU A 137 -13.65 3.41 -20.83
N LEU A 138 -13.84 2.10 -20.78
CA LEU A 138 -13.77 1.32 -19.53
C LEU A 138 -12.36 1.30 -18.94
N PHE A 139 -11.33 1.18 -19.79
CA PHE A 139 -9.95 1.28 -19.32
C PHE A 139 -9.57 2.70 -18.90
N LEU A 140 -10.07 3.75 -19.59
CA LEU A 140 -9.87 5.13 -19.15
C LEU A 140 -10.49 5.38 -17.77
N ASP A 141 -11.75 4.94 -17.57
CA ASP A 141 -12.42 5.03 -16.28
C ASP A 141 -11.64 4.30 -15.17
N LEU A 142 -11.07 3.13 -15.47
CA LEU A 142 -10.21 2.41 -14.51
C LEU A 142 -8.93 3.20 -14.21
N GLY A 143 -8.27 3.78 -15.20
CA GLY A 143 -7.09 4.63 -15.03
C GLY A 143 -7.39 5.79 -14.09
N GLU A 144 -8.38 6.60 -14.41
CA GLU A 144 -8.77 7.76 -13.60
C GLU A 144 -9.14 7.41 -12.15
N ARG A 145 -9.89 6.33 -11.94
CA ARG A 145 -10.33 5.91 -10.59
C ARG A 145 -9.22 5.29 -9.76
N SER A 146 -8.30 4.56 -10.38
CA SER A 146 -7.20 3.91 -9.69
C SER A 146 -6.12 4.89 -9.26
N GLN A 147 -5.94 5.98 -10.01
CA GLN A 147 -4.85 6.95 -9.86
C GLN A 147 -3.47 6.25 -9.87
N ILE A 148 -3.34 5.24 -10.72
CA ILE A 148 -2.11 4.48 -10.93
C ILE A 148 -1.58 4.84 -12.32
N GLU A 149 -0.43 5.49 -12.36
CA GLU A 149 0.20 5.99 -13.59
C GLU A 149 0.32 4.91 -14.68
N ASP A 150 0.66 3.69 -14.31
CA ASP A 150 0.84 2.59 -15.27
C ASP A 150 -0.50 2.18 -15.92
N ILE A 151 -1.61 2.25 -15.17
CA ILE A 151 -2.96 1.95 -15.67
C ILE A 151 -3.46 3.10 -16.55
N GLU A 152 -3.22 4.36 -16.15
CA GLU A 152 -3.55 5.55 -16.95
C GLU A 152 -2.81 5.56 -18.28
N ASN A 153 -1.50 5.28 -18.26
CA ASN A 153 -0.67 5.20 -19.46
C ASN A 153 -1.16 4.10 -20.40
N PHE A 154 -1.46 2.90 -19.87
CA PHE A 154 -2.05 1.83 -20.67
C PHE A 154 -3.38 2.28 -21.29
N ALA A 155 -4.30 2.83 -20.51
CA ALA A 155 -5.61 3.25 -20.95
C ALA A 155 -5.53 4.31 -22.07
N SER A 156 -4.65 5.30 -21.93
CA SER A 156 -4.40 6.35 -22.91
C SER A 156 -3.86 5.81 -24.23
N VAL A 157 -2.86 4.91 -24.16
CA VAL A 157 -2.28 4.28 -25.36
C VAL A 157 -3.31 3.37 -26.03
N PHE A 158 -4.06 2.60 -25.23
CA PHE A 158 -5.13 1.73 -25.73
C PHE A 158 -6.23 2.52 -26.44
N TYR A 159 -6.72 3.59 -25.81
CA TYR A 159 -7.72 4.51 -26.38
C TYR A 159 -7.27 5.10 -27.71
N THR A 160 -6.04 5.62 -27.75
CA THR A 160 -5.48 6.22 -28.96
C THR A 160 -5.35 5.19 -30.08
N ALA A 161 -4.81 4.01 -29.79
CA ALA A 161 -4.64 2.96 -30.77
C ALA A 161 -5.98 2.45 -31.35
N LYS A 162 -7.01 2.31 -30.51
CA LYS A 162 -8.34 1.88 -30.93
C LYS A 162 -8.98 2.91 -31.88
N ARG A 163 -8.81 4.21 -31.61
CA ARG A 163 -9.36 5.29 -32.43
C ARG A 163 -8.62 5.51 -33.75
N THR A 164 -7.32 5.29 -33.76
CA THR A 164 -6.50 5.47 -34.98
C THR A 164 -6.44 4.22 -35.86
N GLY A 165 -7.12 3.13 -35.48
CA GLY A 165 -7.08 1.87 -36.19
C GLY A 165 -5.75 1.12 -36.07
N GLY A 166 -5.01 1.37 -34.97
CA GLY A 166 -3.75 0.71 -34.70
C GLY A 166 -3.89 -0.79 -34.36
N ASP A 167 -2.80 -1.51 -34.49
CA ASP A 167 -2.71 -2.93 -34.13
C ASP A 167 -2.80 -3.09 -32.60
N MET A 168 -4.00 -3.37 -32.11
CA MET A 168 -4.30 -3.57 -30.69
C MET A 168 -3.49 -4.71 -30.08
N ASN A 169 -3.23 -5.76 -30.86
CA ASN A 169 -2.46 -6.92 -30.40
C ASN A 169 -1.03 -6.48 -30.07
N ARG A 170 -0.42 -5.71 -30.96
CA ARG A 170 0.93 -5.17 -30.76
C ARG A 170 0.99 -4.20 -29.57
N VAL A 171 -0.03 -3.36 -29.41
CA VAL A 171 -0.11 -2.43 -28.27
C VAL A 171 -0.17 -3.16 -26.95
N ILE A 172 -1.10 -4.11 -26.81
CA ILE A 172 -1.25 -4.90 -25.56
C ILE A 172 0.03 -5.65 -25.26
N GLN A 173 0.66 -6.31 -26.23
CA GLN A 173 1.91 -7.03 -26.06
C GLN A 173 3.04 -6.11 -25.62
N LYS A 174 3.19 -4.96 -26.28
CA LYS A 174 4.27 -4.01 -25.97
C LYS A 174 4.12 -3.46 -24.56
N VAL A 175 2.92 -3.00 -24.18
CA VAL A 175 2.68 -2.43 -22.85
C VAL A 175 2.78 -3.49 -21.77
N SER A 176 2.24 -4.71 -21.98
CA SER A 176 2.38 -5.83 -21.07
C SER A 176 3.86 -6.14 -20.76
N ARG A 177 4.70 -6.17 -21.80
CA ARG A 177 6.14 -6.41 -21.64
C ARG A 177 6.82 -5.28 -20.88
N MET A 178 6.60 -4.02 -21.29
CA MET A 178 7.19 -2.84 -20.62
C MET A 178 6.79 -2.75 -19.15
N LEU A 179 5.53 -3.00 -18.84
CA LEU A 179 5.06 -3.02 -17.45
C LEU A 179 5.64 -4.19 -16.68
N GLY A 180 5.79 -5.36 -17.32
CA GLY A 180 6.49 -6.51 -16.75
C GLY A 180 7.89 -6.16 -16.32
N ASP A 181 8.70 -5.67 -17.25
CA ASP A 181 10.10 -5.28 -17.01
C ASP A 181 10.21 -4.23 -15.89
N LYS A 182 9.35 -3.20 -15.93
CA LYS A 182 9.31 -2.15 -14.88
C LYS A 182 9.02 -2.73 -13.49
N ILE A 183 8.04 -3.62 -13.39
CA ILE A 183 7.67 -4.25 -12.12
C ILE A 183 8.75 -5.20 -11.62
N ASP A 184 9.39 -5.96 -12.50
CA ASP A 184 10.43 -6.90 -12.11
C ASP A 184 11.67 -6.17 -11.58
N VAL A 185 12.10 -5.08 -12.23
CA VAL A 185 13.16 -4.18 -11.71
C VAL A 185 12.75 -3.58 -10.35
N LYS A 186 11.50 -3.14 -10.21
CA LYS A 186 10.99 -2.60 -8.94
C LYS A 186 11.04 -3.64 -7.82
N LYS A 187 10.67 -4.87 -8.08
CA LYS A 187 10.76 -5.98 -7.10
C LYS A 187 12.21 -6.28 -6.70
N GLU A 188 13.15 -6.25 -7.66
CA GLU A 188 14.56 -6.45 -7.38
C GLU A 188 15.12 -5.37 -6.46
N ILE A 189 14.78 -4.09 -6.73
CA ILE A 189 15.12 -2.97 -5.86
C ILE A 189 14.52 -3.16 -4.46
N GLU A 190 13.22 -3.50 -4.36
CA GLU A 190 12.55 -3.76 -3.08
C GLU A 190 13.21 -4.91 -2.30
N ALA A 191 13.61 -5.97 -2.97
CA ALA A 191 14.32 -7.10 -2.34
C ALA A 191 15.68 -6.66 -1.77
N THR A 192 16.44 -5.87 -2.53
CA THR A 192 17.73 -5.30 -2.09
C THR A 192 17.55 -4.35 -0.90
N LEU A 193 16.53 -3.51 -0.94
CA LEU A 193 16.22 -2.59 0.15
C LEU A 193 15.66 -3.28 1.40
N ALA A 194 15.06 -4.47 1.26
CA ALA A 194 14.52 -5.21 2.40
C ALA A 194 15.61 -5.56 3.42
N ALA A 195 16.82 -5.92 2.97
CA ALA A 195 17.96 -6.18 3.84
C ALA A 195 18.34 -4.90 4.64
N LYS A 196 18.38 -3.76 3.97
CA LYS A 196 18.70 -2.46 4.59
C LYS A 196 17.62 -1.99 5.56
N LYS A 197 16.35 -2.26 5.26
CA LYS A 197 15.22 -2.00 6.19
C LYS A 197 15.34 -2.83 7.46
N SER A 198 15.75 -4.07 7.36
CA SER A 198 15.98 -4.95 8.51
C SER A 198 17.16 -4.46 9.35
N GLU A 199 18.28 -4.08 8.74
CA GLU A 199 19.44 -3.53 9.41
C GLU A 199 19.09 -2.23 10.19
N GLN A 200 18.37 -1.32 9.55
CA GLN A 200 17.91 -0.08 10.17
C GLN A 200 16.94 -0.36 11.33
N MET A 201 16.07 -1.35 11.21
CA MET A 201 15.15 -1.74 12.29
C MET A 201 15.92 -2.26 13.52
N ILE A 202 16.95 -3.10 13.31
CA ILE A 202 17.79 -3.61 14.40
C ILE A 202 18.54 -2.45 15.07
N MET A 203 19.17 -1.56 14.29
CA MET A 203 19.87 -0.38 14.82
C MET A 203 18.94 0.53 15.62
N SER A 204 17.70 0.72 15.15
CA SER A 204 16.70 1.51 15.88
C SER A 204 16.23 0.86 17.16
N LEU A 205 16.28 -0.46 17.29
CA LEU A 205 15.85 -1.17 18.49
C LEU A 205 16.93 -1.21 19.58
N MET A 206 18.21 -1.05 19.19
CA MET A 206 19.35 -1.12 20.11
C MET A 206 19.26 -0.16 21.32
N PRO A 207 19.00 1.15 21.17
CA PRO A 207 18.89 2.06 22.30
C PRO A 207 17.80 1.67 23.30
N VAL A 208 16.67 1.20 22.79
CA VAL A 208 15.55 0.69 23.61
C VAL A 208 15.98 -0.54 24.42
N GLY A 209 16.69 -1.47 23.77
CA GLY A 209 17.24 -2.65 24.42
C GLY A 209 18.24 -2.32 25.51
N ILE A 210 19.13 -1.35 25.27
CA ILE A 210 20.13 -0.90 26.26
C ILE A 210 19.45 -0.26 27.51
N ILE A 211 18.44 0.59 27.29
CA ILE A 211 17.69 1.21 28.38
C ILE A 211 16.99 0.13 29.23
N LEU A 212 16.33 -0.84 28.58
CA LEU A 212 15.70 -1.98 29.26
C LEU A 212 16.70 -2.81 30.08
N TYR A 213 17.84 -3.13 29.47
CA TYR A 213 18.90 -3.87 30.14
C TYR A 213 19.41 -3.14 31.39
N LEU A 214 19.68 -1.83 31.29
CA LEU A 214 20.11 -1.01 32.40
C LEU A 214 19.06 -0.91 33.51
N GLN A 215 17.78 -0.81 33.16
CA GLN A 215 16.70 -0.83 34.16
C GLN A 215 16.59 -2.14 34.94
N MET A 216 16.89 -3.28 34.28
CA MET A 216 16.85 -4.59 34.91
C MET A 216 18.10 -4.87 35.76
N THR A 217 19.27 -4.48 35.26
CA THR A 217 20.56 -4.81 35.90
C THR A 217 20.96 -3.80 36.99
N SER A 218 20.62 -2.53 36.80
CA SER A 218 21.02 -1.44 37.72
C SER A 218 19.89 -0.43 37.89
N PRO A 219 18.82 -0.77 38.64
CA PRO A 219 17.64 0.10 38.78
C PRO A 219 17.93 1.50 39.34
N GLY A 220 19.02 1.64 40.12
CA GLY A 220 19.47 2.92 40.71
C GLY A 220 20.17 3.85 39.71
N PHE A 221 20.75 3.31 38.65
CA PHE A 221 21.55 4.11 37.70
C PHE A 221 20.72 5.15 36.97
N LEU A 222 19.54 4.78 36.52
CA LEU A 222 18.62 5.67 35.82
C LEU A 222 17.70 6.48 36.73
N SER A 223 17.66 6.17 38.05
CA SER A 223 16.79 6.87 39.00
C SER A 223 17.12 8.36 39.13
N VAL A 224 18.36 8.74 38.93
CA VAL A 224 18.83 10.13 38.98
C VAL A 224 18.24 10.96 37.80
N LEU A 225 17.92 10.30 36.70
CA LEU A 225 17.32 10.97 35.51
C LEU A 225 15.79 11.09 35.64
N TYR A 226 15.14 10.25 36.47
CA TYR A 226 13.70 10.30 36.66
C TYR A 226 13.31 11.22 37.83
N GLY A 227 12.31 12.11 37.61
CA GLY A 227 11.79 12.98 38.68
C GLY A 227 12.56 14.28 38.91
N ASN A 228 13.65 14.52 38.20
CA ASN A 228 14.45 15.74 38.29
C ASN A 228 14.24 16.61 37.03
N PRO A 229 13.99 17.94 37.09
CA PRO A 229 13.74 18.75 35.90
C PRO A 229 14.91 18.74 34.91
N PHE A 230 16.15 18.64 35.40
CA PHE A 230 17.33 18.52 34.59
C PHE A 230 17.40 17.16 33.85
N GLY A 231 17.04 16.09 34.51
CA GLY A 231 16.96 14.74 33.93
C GLY A 231 15.87 14.62 32.90
N ILE A 232 14.69 15.23 33.13
CA ILE A 232 13.58 15.28 32.16
C ILE A 232 14.03 16.04 30.91
N ALA A 233 14.73 17.17 31.04
CA ALA A 233 15.25 17.93 29.91
C ALA A 233 16.28 17.10 29.11
N ALA A 234 17.22 16.44 29.75
CA ALA A 234 18.21 15.57 29.11
C ALA A 234 17.55 14.39 28.37
N MET A 235 16.60 13.70 28.98
CA MET A 235 15.86 12.60 28.35
C MET A 235 15.01 13.06 27.18
N SER A 236 14.41 14.28 27.26
CA SER A 236 13.67 14.87 26.15
C SER A 236 14.58 15.19 24.95
N ILE A 237 15.74 15.74 25.18
CA ILE A 237 16.74 16.01 24.12
C ILE A 237 17.18 14.69 23.47
N CYS A 238 17.51 13.66 24.26
CA CYS A 238 17.86 12.35 23.72
C CYS A 238 16.71 11.73 22.91
N LEU A 239 15.46 11.86 23.35
CA LEU A 239 14.30 11.37 22.63
C LEU A 239 14.11 12.10 21.28
N VAL A 240 14.30 13.42 21.25
CA VAL A 240 14.22 14.22 20.01
C VAL A 240 15.32 13.81 19.03
N ILE A 241 16.55 13.64 19.50
CA ILE A 241 17.69 13.19 18.68
C ILE A 241 17.37 11.78 18.12
N TYR A 242 16.90 10.88 18.98
CA TYR A 242 16.53 9.53 18.56
C TYR A 242 15.39 9.53 17.53
N ALA A 243 14.34 10.33 17.75
CA ALA A 243 13.23 10.46 16.80
C ALA A 243 13.70 11.04 15.47
N ALA A 244 14.57 12.05 15.48
CA ALA A 244 15.17 12.65 14.28
C ALA A 244 16.05 11.64 13.51
N ALA A 245 16.89 10.89 14.22
CA ALA A 245 17.74 9.84 13.63
C ALA A 245 16.87 8.69 13.05
N TYR A 246 15.83 8.27 13.73
CA TYR A 246 14.89 7.27 13.24
C TYR A 246 14.15 7.75 11.98
N TRP A 247 13.67 8.99 11.98
CA TRP A 247 12.99 9.59 10.84
C TRP A 247 13.91 9.72 9.63
N LEU A 248 15.16 10.19 9.85
CA LEU A 248 16.17 10.32 8.80
C LEU A 248 16.55 8.96 8.23
N GLY A 249 16.82 7.97 9.08
CA GLY A 249 17.13 6.61 8.66
C GLY A 249 15.99 5.98 7.85
N ARG A 250 14.76 6.20 8.23
CA ARG A 250 13.59 5.77 7.46
C ARG A 250 13.51 6.44 6.10
N ARG A 251 13.76 7.74 6.03
CA ARG A 251 13.72 8.51 4.78
C ARG A 251 14.80 8.06 3.79
N ILE A 252 15.97 7.67 4.29
CA ILE A 252 17.08 7.18 3.45
C ILE A 252 16.77 5.79 2.88
N VAL A 253 16.10 4.93 3.65
CA VAL A 253 15.81 3.54 3.26
C VAL A 253 14.47 3.40 2.53
N ASP A 254 13.54 4.35 2.70
CA ASP A 254 12.22 4.36 2.06
C ASP A 254 12.26 5.18 0.76
N ILE A 255 13.16 4.79 -0.16
CA ILE A 255 13.22 5.34 -1.51
C ILE A 255 12.00 4.81 -2.25
N GLU A 256 11.05 5.70 -2.58
CA GLU A 256 9.96 5.40 -3.50
C GLU A 256 10.55 5.28 -4.92
N VAL A 257 10.52 4.07 -5.48
CA VAL A 257 10.87 3.75 -6.87
C VAL A 257 9.61 3.51 -7.69
#